data_7ebab541adfe1294dd07c0c4f5aac879
#
_entry.id   7ebab541adfe1294dd07c0c4f5aac879
#
_cell.length_a   1.000
_cell.length_b   1.000
_cell.length_c   1.000
_cell.angle_alpha   90.00
_cell.angle_beta   90.00
_cell.angle_gamma   90.00
#
_symmetry.space_group_name_H-M   'P 1'
#
loop_
_entity.id
_entity.type
_entity.pdbx_description
1 polymer ?
#
loop_
_entity_poly.entity_id
_entity_poly.type
_entity_poly.pdbx_seq_one_letter_code
_entity_poly.pdbx_strand_id
1 'polypeptide(L)'
;VLRDGKWIGEKAVSDLDEDRIIEMMVGRRLEEQYPRLHRELGPVSLQVKDLAGPGVRGVSFSLRQGEILGFSGLMGSGRTELMKLIYGASPISAGAVEVDGKVMVPRTPADGLAVGIAYISEDRKGDGLVLELSVRENMSLCALDEFIRGGKAERQAVSDYVRLFNIKTPSQDQLIKLLSGGNQQKVAIAKGLLTKPKVLILDEPTRGVDVGAKKEIYQLINQFKQEGMSIILVSSEMPEVLGMSDRIMVMHEGRISAEFMSADANQEKLMAAAVGKQWQSEQEAFQ
;
A
#
# COMPACT_ATOMS: atom_id res chain seq x y z
N VAL A 1 13.33 -18.08 -22.21
CA VAL A 1 13.20 -17.15 -21.10
C VAL A 1 14.58 -16.60 -20.73
N LEU A 2 14.64 -15.27 -20.56
CA LEU A 2 15.81 -14.55 -20.07
C LEU A 2 15.48 -13.89 -18.73
N ARG A 3 16.44 -13.83 -17.79
CA ARG A 3 16.33 -13.15 -16.51
C ARG A 3 17.66 -12.49 -16.16
N ASP A 4 17.63 -11.20 -15.86
CA ASP A 4 18.83 -10.41 -15.54
C ASP A 4 19.97 -10.55 -16.58
N GLY A 5 19.59 -10.60 -17.86
CA GLY A 5 20.53 -10.78 -18.96
C GLY A 5 21.09 -12.21 -19.12
N LYS A 6 20.64 -13.19 -18.32
CA LYS A 6 21.07 -14.59 -18.39
C LYS A 6 19.99 -15.46 -19.04
N TRP A 7 20.43 -16.42 -19.85
CA TRP A 7 19.54 -17.45 -20.37
C TRP A 7 19.14 -18.42 -19.25
N ILE A 8 17.84 -18.59 -19.04
CA ILE A 8 17.27 -19.44 -17.97
C ILE A 8 16.81 -20.79 -18.54
N GLY A 9 16.29 -20.79 -19.76
CA GLY A 9 15.85 -22.01 -20.43
C GLY A 9 14.94 -21.75 -21.60
N GLU A 10 14.69 -22.82 -22.36
CA GLU A 10 13.76 -22.88 -23.47
C GLU A 10 12.81 -24.06 -23.24
N LYS A 11 11.54 -23.87 -23.51
CA LYS A 11 10.48 -24.88 -23.39
C LYS A 11 9.48 -24.69 -24.54
N ALA A 12 8.84 -25.77 -24.96
CA ALA A 12 7.70 -25.66 -25.88
C ALA A 12 6.54 -24.94 -25.19
N VAL A 13 5.78 -24.15 -25.94
CA VAL A 13 4.62 -23.40 -25.40
C VAL A 13 3.57 -24.37 -24.83
N SER A 14 3.44 -25.58 -25.41
CA SER A 14 2.57 -26.65 -24.93
C SER A 14 2.91 -27.17 -23.54
N ASP A 15 4.17 -26.98 -23.09
CA ASP A 15 4.71 -27.52 -21.84
C ASP A 15 4.81 -26.44 -20.75
N LEU A 16 4.29 -25.23 -21.05
CA LEU A 16 4.33 -24.07 -20.18
C LEU A 16 2.91 -23.61 -19.87
N ASP A 17 2.60 -23.54 -18.59
CA ASP A 17 1.52 -22.71 -18.07
C ASP A 17 2.06 -21.31 -17.69
N GLU A 18 1.15 -20.41 -17.40
CA GLU A 18 1.49 -19.02 -17.04
C GLU A 18 2.36 -18.98 -15.78
N ASP A 19 2.04 -19.78 -14.76
CA ASP A 19 2.78 -19.85 -13.50
C ASP A 19 4.22 -20.33 -13.72
N ARG A 20 4.43 -21.28 -14.61
CA ARG A 20 5.77 -21.78 -14.95
C ARG A 20 6.59 -20.76 -15.71
N ILE A 21 5.96 -19.96 -16.59
CA ILE A 21 6.63 -18.86 -17.28
C ILE A 21 7.08 -17.82 -16.26
N ILE A 22 6.19 -17.43 -15.34
CA ILE A 22 6.47 -16.49 -14.27
C ILE A 22 7.60 -17.04 -13.37
N GLU A 23 7.53 -18.30 -12.96
CA GLU A 23 8.60 -18.94 -12.18
C GLU A 23 9.96 -18.86 -12.88
N MET A 24 10.02 -19.11 -14.18
CA MET A 24 11.25 -19.01 -14.95
C MET A 24 11.75 -17.56 -15.06
N MET A 25 10.86 -16.58 -15.23
CA MET A 25 11.20 -15.16 -15.33
C MET A 25 11.63 -14.56 -13.99
N VAL A 26 10.95 -14.93 -12.91
CA VAL A 26 11.16 -14.40 -11.55
C VAL A 26 12.12 -15.27 -10.74
N GLY A 27 12.19 -16.58 -11.05
CA GLY A 27 13.05 -17.56 -10.39
C GLY A 27 12.43 -18.22 -9.16
N ARG A 28 11.13 -18.03 -8.92
CA ARG A 28 10.39 -18.57 -7.76
C ARG A 28 8.91 -18.74 -8.12
N ARG A 29 8.19 -19.60 -7.38
CA ARG A 29 6.74 -19.73 -7.49
C ARG A 29 6.03 -18.47 -6.99
N LEU A 30 4.86 -18.17 -7.54
CA LEU A 30 4.01 -17.02 -7.15
C LEU A 30 3.72 -17.01 -5.64
N GLU A 31 3.44 -18.16 -5.04
CA GLU A 31 3.17 -18.33 -3.60
C GLU A 31 4.34 -17.87 -2.71
N GLU A 32 5.60 -17.98 -3.20
CA GLU A 32 6.79 -17.47 -2.51
C GLU A 32 7.00 -15.94 -2.72
N GLN A 33 6.28 -15.35 -3.67
CA GLN A 33 6.41 -13.93 -4.00
C GLN A 33 5.67 -13.05 -2.99
N TYR A 34 4.53 -13.55 -2.47
CA TYR A 34 3.68 -12.84 -1.51
C TYR A 34 3.63 -13.60 -0.18
N PRO A 35 4.64 -13.43 0.70
CA PRO A 35 4.66 -14.12 1.98
C PRO A 35 3.52 -13.60 2.86
N ARG A 36 2.46 -14.39 3.02
CA ARG A 36 1.35 -14.06 3.90
C ARG A 36 1.66 -14.51 5.32
N LEU A 37 1.68 -13.55 6.25
CA LEU A 37 1.82 -13.86 7.67
C LEU A 37 0.46 -13.70 8.34
N HIS A 38 0.02 -14.74 9.06
CA HIS A 38 -1.18 -14.68 9.89
C HIS A 38 -0.89 -13.98 11.22
N ARG A 39 -1.81 -13.12 11.62
CA ARG A 39 -1.83 -12.49 12.93
C ARG A 39 -3.28 -12.38 13.40
N GLU A 40 -3.50 -12.53 14.71
CA GLU A 40 -4.79 -12.18 15.31
C GLU A 40 -5.02 -10.68 15.19
N LEU A 41 -6.18 -10.30 14.68
CA LEU A 41 -6.55 -8.91 14.48
C LEU A 41 -6.98 -8.25 15.79
N GLY A 42 -6.44 -7.09 16.07
CA GLY A 42 -6.80 -6.28 17.22
C GLY A 42 -8.14 -5.54 17.06
N PRO A 43 -8.39 -4.51 17.88
CA PRO A 43 -9.58 -3.67 17.78
C PRO A 43 -9.59 -2.86 16.46
N VAL A 44 -10.74 -2.23 16.16
CA VAL A 44 -10.87 -1.31 15.05
C VAL A 44 -9.98 -0.08 15.31
N SER A 45 -9.06 0.20 14.40
CA SER A 45 -8.13 1.34 14.45
C SER A 45 -8.58 2.51 13.56
N LEU A 46 -9.24 2.20 12.44
CA LEU A 46 -9.81 3.19 11.53
C LEU A 46 -11.24 2.77 11.18
N GLN A 47 -12.17 3.72 11.24
CA GLN A 47 -13.52 3.55 10.71
C GLN A 47 -13.86 4.71 9.78
N VAL A 48 -14.34 4.38 8.59
CA VAL A 48 -14.83 5.33 7.59
C VAL A 48 -16.35 5.17 7.52
N LYS A 49 -17.09 6.30 7.62
CA LYS A 49 -18.55 6.32 7.67
C LYS A 49 -19.09 7.25 6.60
N ASP A 50 -19.81 6.68 5.64
CA ASP A 50 -20.52 7.38 4.55
C ASP A 50 -19.69 8.47 3.87
N LEU A 51 -18.38 8.19 3.69
CA LEU A 51 -17.42 9.15 3.16
C LEU A 51 -17.71 9.43 1.70
N ALA A 52 -17.90 10.71 1.37
CA ALA A 52 -18.12 11.18 0.01
C ALA A 52 -17.28 12.42 -0.31
N GLY A 53 -16.93 12.56 -1.57
CA GLY A 53 -16.14 13.66 -2.12
C GLY A 53 -15.82 13.42 -3.59
N PRO A 54 -14.88 14.15 -4.19
CA PRO A 54 -14.50 13.97 -5.58
C PRO A 54 -14.15 12.49 -5.87
N GLY A 55 -14.88 11.87 -6.80
CA GLY A 55 -14.68 10.47 -7.21
C GLY A 55 -15.16 9.40 -6.21
N VAL A 56 -15.76 9.77 -5.06
CA VAL A 56 -16.20 8.85 -4.00
C VAL A 56 -17.64 9.13 -3.61
N ARG A 57 -18.46 8.07 -3.43
CA ARG A 57 -19.91 8.16 -3.31
C ARG A 57 -20.44 7.36 -2.11
N GLY A 58 -20.23 7.84 -0.88
CA GLY A 58 -20.75 7.23 0.34
C GLY A 58 -20.11 5.87 0.65
N VAL A 59 -18.80 5.88 0.91
CA VAL A 59 -18.04 4.68 1.24
C VAL A 59 -17.95 4.52 2.74
N SER A 60 -18.24 3.29 3.22
CA SER A 60 -18.12 2.91 4.64
C SER A 60 -17.33 1.62 4.77
N PHE A 61 -16.35 1.58 5.66
CA PHE A 61 -15.59 0.38 6.03
C PHE A 61 -14.87 0.56 7.36
N SER A 62 -14.34 -0.52 7.89
CA SER A 62 -13.45 -0.51 9.06
C SER A 62 -12.12 -1.19 8.76
N LEU A 63 -11.06 -0.80 9.46
CA LEU A 63 -9.75 -1.42 9.43
C LEU A 63 -9.35 -1.76 10.86
N ARG A 64 -8.85 -2.97 11.09
CA ARG A 64 -8.44 -3.46 12.40
C ARG A 64 -6.93 -3.37 12.59
N GLN A 65 -6.51 -3.30 13.83
CA GLN A 65 -5.10 -3.32 14.18
C GLN A 65 -4.45 -4.64 13.72
N GLY A 66 -3.32 -4.52 13.00
CA GLY A 66 -2.60 -5.67 12.42
C GLY A 66 -3.28 -6.26 11.18
N GLU A 67 -4.26 -5.57 10.58
CA GLU A 67 -4.91 -5.95 9.32
C GLU A 67 -4.19 -5.29 8.12
N ILE A 68 -4.05 -6.04 7.04
CA ILE A 68 -3.81 -5.50 5.70
C ILE A 68 -5.14 -5.56 4.94
N LEU A 69 -5.78 -4.40 4.76
CA LEU A 69 -6.99 -4.25 3.97
C LEU A 69 -6.62 -3.84 2.54
N GLY A 70 -6.85 -4.74 1.60
CA GLY A 70 -6.60 -4.50 0.18
C GLY A 70 -7.73 -3.73 -0.50
N PHE A 71 -7.39 -2.80 -1.37
CA PHE A 71 -8.34 -2.14 -2.28
C PHE A 71 -7.99 -2.48 -3.72
N SER A 72 -8.93 -3.13 -4.41
CA SER A 72 -8.89 -3.47 -5.83
C SER A 72 -9.94 -2.71 -6.62
N GLY A 73 -9.83 -2.69 -7.94
CA GLY A 73 -10.77 -2.03 -8.85
C GLY A 73 -10.08 -1.54 -10.11
N LEU A 74 -10.86 -1.18 -11.13
CA LEU A 74 -10.32 -0.65 -12.38
C LEU A 74 -9.73 0.76 -12.18
N MET A 75 -8.92 1.20 -13.15
CA MET A 75 -8.45 2.59 -13.20
C MET A 75 -9.64 3.56 -13.20
N GLY A 76 -9.59 4.60 -12.35
CA GLY A 76 -10.69 5.55 -12.18
C GLY A 76 -11.85 5.04 -11.33
N SER A 77 -11.73 3.91 -10.63
CA SER A 77 -12.78 3.40 -9.74
C SER A 77 -12.97 4.20 -8.45
N GLY A 78 -12.07 5.15 -8.15
CA GLY A 78 -12.14 6.00 -6.95
C GLY A 78 -11.24 5.57 -5.79
N ARG A 79 -10.34 4.60 -5.98
CA ARG A 79 -9.44 4.07 -4.92
C ARG A 79 -8.53 5.16 -4.35
N THR A 80 -7.71 5.78 -5.19
CA THR A 80 -6.78 6.85 -4.81
C THR A 80 -7.52 8.07 -4.26
N GLU A 81 -8.67 8.42 -4.85
CA GLU A 81 -9.54 9.51 -4.39
C GLU A 81 -10.03 9.24 -2.96
N LEU A 82 -10.46 8.01 -2.65
CA LEU A 82 -10.86 7.60 -1.31
C LEU A 82 -9.72 7.76 -0.31
N MET A 83 -8.51 7.32 -0.64
CA MET A 83 -7.35 7.46 0.24
C MET A 83 -6.98 8.92 0.48
N LYS A 84 -7.08 9.77 -0.55
CA LYS A 84 -6.87 11.22 -0.44
C LYS A 84 -7.91 11.89 0.47
N LEU A 85 -9.18 11.45 0.43
CA LEU A 85 -10.20 11.93 1.38
C LEU A 85 -9.87 11.55 2.82
N ILE A 86 -9.52 10.28 3.06
CA ILE A 86 -9.19 9.77 4.40
C ILE A 86 -7.98 10.50 4.99
N TYR A 87 -7.00 10.82 4.17
CA TYR A 87 -5.78 11.51 4.58
C TYR A 87 -5.96 13.04 4.71
N GLY A 88 -7.01 13.61 4.11
CA GLY A 88 -7.26 15.06 4.06
C GLY A 88 -6.57 15.78 2.91
N ALA A 89 -6.09 15.06 1.90
CA ALA A 89 -5.52 15.63 0.68
C ALA A 89 -6.60 16.04 -0.34
N SER A 90 -7.86 15.67 -0.12
CA SER A 90 -9.02 16.06 -0.91
C SER A 90 -10.18 16.48 0.01
N PRO A 91 -11.06 17.41 -0.41
CA PRO A 91 -12.15 17.89 0.42
C PRO A 91 -13.26 16.83 0.55
N ILE A 92 -13.69 16.56 1.79
CA ILE A 92 -14.83 15.72 2.11
C ILE A 92 -16.11 16.52 1.93
N SER A 93 -17.11 15.98 1.20
CA SER A 93 -18.45 16.57 1.05
C SER A 93 -19.47 16.00 2.05
N ALA A 94 -19.30 14.76 2.48
CA ALA A 94 -20.12 14.10 3.51
C ALA A 94 -19.34 12.97 4.19
N GLY A 95 -19.84 12.55 5.36
CA GLY A 95 -19.25 11.47 6.14
C GLY A 95 -18.11 11.90 7.05
N ALA A 96 -17.47 10.95 7.70
CA ALA A 96 -16.39 11.17 8.65
C ALA A 96 -15.42 10.00 8.71
N VAL A 97 -14.24 10.29 9.22
CA VAL A 97 -13.19 9.32 9.54
C VAL A 97 -13.04 9.25 11.04
N GLU A 98 -12.89 8.05 11.60
CA GLU A 98 -12.66 7.84 13.02
C GLU A 98 -11.38 7.04 13.20
N VAL A 99 -10.44 7.53 14.00
CA VAL A 99 -9.19 6.85 14.34
C VAL A 99 -9.13 6.65 15.84
N ASP A 100 -9.03 5.39 16.29
CA ASP A 100 -9.03 5.01 17.71
C ASP A 100 -10.20 5.67 18.50
N GLY A 101 -11.40 5.67 17.93
CA GLY A 101 -12.60 6.24 18.56
C GLY A 101 -12.71 7.77 18.47
N LYS A 102 -11.76 8.46 17.84
CA LYS A 102 -11.82 9.91 17.64
C LYS A 102 -12.33 10.23 16.24
N VAL A 103 -13.54 10.80 16.19
CA VAL A 103 -14.15 11.22 14.91
C VAL A 103 -13.52 12.52 14.44
N MET A 104 -13.21 12.58 13.15
CA MET A 104 -12.68 13.75 12.48
C MET A 104 -13.18 13.89 11.04
N VAL A 105 -13.12 15.10 10.52
CA VAL A 105 -13.27 15.42 9.11
C VAL A 105 -11.97 16.06 8.66
N PRO A 106 -11.01 15.30 8.13
CA PRO A 106 -9.71 15.85 7.75
C PRO A 106 -9.88 16.84 6.60
N ARG A 107 -9.25 18.01 6.72
CA ARG A 107 -9.28 19.10 5.74
C ARG A 107 -7.94 19.32 5.06
N THR A 108 -6.89 18.85 5.71
CA THR A 108 -5.51 18.98 5.25
C THR A 108 -4.74 17.70 5.55
N PRO A 109 -3.65 17.38 4.82
CA PRO A 109 -2.75 16.28 5.15
C PRO A 109 -2.18 16.35 6.58
N ALA A 110 -2.01 17.56 7.14
CA ALA A 110 -1.57 17.75 8.52
C ALA A 110 -2.59 17.18 9.53
N ASP A 111 -3.89 17.27 9.24
CA ASP A 111 -4.93 16.67 10.09
C ASP A 111 -4.81 15.14 10.10
N GLY A 112 -4.58 14.52 8.94
CA GLY A 112 -4.34 13.09 8.82
C GLY A 112 -3.11 12.64 9.60
N LEU A 113 -1.98 13.35 9.45
CA LEU A 113 -0.76 13.08 10.20
C LEU A 113 -0.98 13.21 11.72
N ALA A 114 -1.68 14.25 12.16
CA ALA A 114 -1.92 14.52 13.59
C ALA A 114 -2.71 13.41 14.29
N VAL A 115 -3.55 12.66 13.58
CA VAL A 115 -4.28 11.51 14.13
C VAL A 115 -3.56 10.19 13.93
N GLY A 116 -2.40 10.20 13.28
CA GLY A 116 -1.55 9.03 13.07
C GLY A 116 -1.86 8.27 11.78
N ILE A 117 -2.33 8.94 10.73
CA ILE A 117 -2.43 8.38 9.37
C ILE A 117 -1.23 8.84 8.57
N ALA A 118 -0.50 7.90 7.93
CA ALA A 118 0.47 8.21 6.90
C ALA A 118 -0.02 7.72 5.54
N TYR A 119 0.16 8.53 4.50
CA TYR A 119 -0.22 8.21 3.13
C TYR A 119 0.99 8.26 2.21
N ILE A 120 1.24 7.14 1.53
CA ILE A 120 2.28 7.00 0.52
C ILE A 120 1.60 6.99 -0.84
N SER A 121 1.78 8.07 -1.59
CA SER A 121 1.12 8.30 -2.88
C SER A 121 1.68 7.42 -3.99
N GLU A 122 0.81 7.09 -4.96
CA GLU A 122 1.17 6.46 -6.23
C GLU A 122 2.21 7.29 -7.00
N ASP A 123 2.04 8.62 -7.04
CA ASP A 123 2.99 9.52 -7.70
C ASP A 123 4.16 9.87 -6.77
N ARG A 124 5.11 8.96 -6.71
CA ARG A 124 6.32 9.12 -5.92
C ARG A 124 7.11 10.39 -6.26
N LYS A 125 7.13 10.79 -7.54
CA LYS A 125 7.96 11.91 -7.99
C LYS A 125 7.27 13.26 -7.89
N GLY A 126 5.96 13.30 -8.03
CA GLY A 126 5.16 14.52 -7.90
C GLY A 126 4.78 14.82 -6.45
N ASP A 127 4.21 13.83 -5.77
CA ASP A 127 3.64 13.99 -4.42
C ASP A 127 4.50 13.37 -3.32
N GLY A 128 5.22 12.28 -3.65
CA GLY A 128 5.86 11.44 -2.64
C GLY A 128 7.20 11.96 -2.14
N LEU A 129 8.06 12.49 -3.00
CA LEU A 129 9.44 12.88 -2.71
C LEU A 129 9.80 14.22 -3.33
N VAL A 130 10.66 14.97 -2.66
CA VAL A 130 11.29 16.18 -3.21
C VAL A 130 12.64 15.79 -3.81
N LEU A 131 12.70 15.69 -5.13
CA LEU A 131 13.83 15.09 -5.86
C LEU A 131 15.16 15.84 -5.67
N GLU A 132 15.12 17.13 -5.37
CA GLU A 132 16.30 17.97 -5.14
C GLU A 132 16.82 17.93 -3.69
N LEU A 133 16.08 17.28 -2.79
CA LEU A 133 16.50 17.06 -1.41
C LEU A 133 17.23 15.71 -1.26
N SER A 134 18.01 15.61 -0.19
CA SER A 134 18.73 14.38 0.18
C SER A 134 17.79 13.29 0.70
N VAL A 135 18.32 12.08 0.87
CA VAL A 135 17.64 10.97 1.54
C VAL A 135 17.18 11.38 2.94
N ARG A 136 18.07 12.01 3.73
CA ARG A 136 17.77 12.46 5.10
C ARG A 136 16.64 13.48 5.11
N GLU A 137 16.75 14.54 4.33
CA GLU A 137 15.75 15.60 4.28
C GLU A 137 14.38 15.08 3.82
N ASN A 138 14.34 14.19 2.82
CA ASN A 138 13.08 13.57 2.41
C ASN A 138 12.46 12.72 3.53
N MET A 139 13.27 11.88 4.21
CA MET A 139 12.74 11.01 5.27
C MET A 139 12.19 11.81 6.44
N SER A 140 12.90 12.86 6.89
CA SER A 140 12.50 13.67 8.05
C SER A 140 11.41 14.70 7.76
N LEU A 141 11.07 14.97 6.49
CA LEU A 141 10.20 16.05 6.07
C LEU A 141 8.82 16.08 6.77
N CYS A 142 8.22 14.90 6.99
CA CYS A 142 6.92 14.78 7.67
C CYS A 142 7.02 14.69 9.20
N ALA A 143 8.22 14.62 9.76
CA ALA A 143 8.50 14.48 11.20
C ALA A 143 9.43 15.60 11.72
N LEU A 144 9.46 16.76 11.05
CA LEU A 144 10.37 17.86 11.37
C LEU A 144 10.24 18.32 12.83
N ASP A 145 9.02 18.37 13.38
CA ASP A 145 8.76 18.80 14.75
C ASP A 145 9.47 17.91 15.78
N GLU A 146 9.64 16.62 15.50
CA GLU A 146 10.40 15.69 16.36
C GLU A 146 11.90 15.99 16.34
N PHE A 147 12.42 16.59 15.26
CA PHE A 147 13.84 16.77 15.01
C PHE A 147 14.35 18.22 15.14
N ILE A 148 13.47 19.18 15.42
CA ILE A 148 13.83 20.61 15.53
C ILE A 148 15.00 20.86 16.48
N ARG A 149 15.22 19.99 17.48
CA ARG A 149 16.25 20.17 18.53
C ARG A 149 17.50 19.30 18.36
N GLY A 150 17.62 18.48 17.31
CA GLY A 150 18.75 17.57 17.31
C GLY A 150 19.10 16.87 16.00
N GLY A 151 19.96 17.46 15.22
CA GLY A 151 20.52 16.83 14.03
C GLY A 151 21.20 15.47 14.26
N LYS A 152 21.60 15.11 15.49
CA LYS A 152 22.08 13.76 15.83
C LYS A 152 20.94 12.75 15.91
N ALA A 153 19.81 13.11 16.53
CA ALA A 153 18.64 12.23 16.64
C ALA A 153 18.02 11.96 15.26
N GLU A 154 17.89 12.98 14.42
CA GLU A 154 17.47 12.84 13.04
C GLU A 154 18.37 11.88 12.25
N ARG A 155 19.68 12.13 12.26
CA ARG A 155 20.66 11.28 11.54
C ARG A 155 20.63 9.83 12.03
N GLN A 156 20.43 9.61 13.32
CA GLN A 156 20.33 8.26 13.88
C GLN A 156 19.05 7.58 13.40
N ALA A 157 17.90 8.25 13.52
CA ALA A 157 16.62 7.72 13.06
C ALA A 157 16.66 7.37 11.56
N VAL A 158 17.18 8.26 10.72
CA VAL A 158 17.37 8.01 9.29
C VAL A 158 18.30 6.83 9.04
N SER A 159 19.43 6.71 9.80
CA SER A 159 20.33 5.57 9.68
C SER A 159 19.64 4.24 9.99
N ASP A 160 18.77 4.22 10.99
CA ASP A 160 18.05 3.03 11.40
C ASP A 160 17.09 2.59 10.28
N TYR A 161 16.36 3.53 9.67
CA TYR A 161 15.48 3.23 8.53
C TYR A 161 16.25 2.87 7.25
N VAL A 162 17.40 3.51 6.97
CA VAL A 162 18.26 3.13 5.84
C VAL A 162 18.70 1.67 5.98
N ARG A 163 19.05 1.22 7.19
CA ARG A 163 19.41 -0.17 7.47
C ARG A 163 18.18 -1.10 7.39
N LEU A 164 17.09 -0.75 8.06
CA LEU A 164 15.86 -1.55 8.09
C LEU A 164 15.32 -1.84 6.68
N PHE A 165 15.32 -0.82 5.82
CA PHE A 165 14.84 -0.91 4.44
C PHE A 165 15.90 -1.38 3.44
N ASN A 166 17.14 -1.65 3.90
CA ASN A 166 18.26 -1.97 3.02
C ASN A 166 18.37 -0.98 1.85
N ILE A 167 18.30 0.34 2.15
CA ILE A 167 18.37 1.38 1.14
C ILE A 167 19.81 1.50 0.68
N LYS A 168 20.02 1.27 -0.63
CA LYS A 168 21.35 1.40 -1.24
C LYS A 168 21.63 2.87 -1.53
N THR A 169 22.35 3.50 -0.64
CA THR A 169 22.83 4.88 -0.74
C THR A 169 24.24 5.00 -0.19
N PRO A 170 25.15 5.78 -0.81
CA PRO A 170 26.50 6.00 -0.27
C PRO A 170 26.49 6.84 1.01
N SER A 171 25.50 7.71 1.19
CA SER A 171 25.30 8.53 2.39
C SER A 171 23.85 9.00 2.51
N GLN A 172 23.46 9.48 3.70
CA GLN A 172 22.15 10.11 3.92
C GLN A 172 22.02 11.47 3.23
N ASP A 173 23.12 12.11 2.88
CA ASP A 173 23.16 13.41 2.22
C ASP A 173 23.12 13.27 0.68
N GLN A 174 23.05 12.03 0.16
CA GLN A 174 22.84 11.73 -1.27
C GLN A 174 21.48 12.26 -1.75
N LEU A 175 21.48 12.99 -2.88
CA LEU A 175 20.25 13.47 -3.48
C LEU A 175 19.36 12.29 -3.93
N ILE A 176 18.05 12.38 -3.63
CA ILE A 176 17.12 11.30 -3.89
C ILE A 176 16.99 10.94 -5.37
N LYS A 177 17.10 11.92 -6.27
CA LYS A 177 17.05 11.70 -7.73
C LYS A 177 18.11 10.77 -8.27
N LEU A 178 19.21 10.56 -7.55
CA LEU A 178 20.32 9.69 -7.94
C LEU A 178 20.12 8.23 -7.49
N LEU A 179 19.07 7.94 -6.70
CA LEU A 179 18.74 6.58 -6.31
C LEU A 179 17.91 5.87 -7.38
N SER A 180 18.01 4.52 -7.40
CA SER A 180 17.10 3.69 -8.20
C SER A 180 15.65 3.85 -7.74
N GLY A 181 14.68 3.53 -8.64
CA GLY A 181 13.26 3.61 -8.34
C GLY A 181 12.86 2.83 -7.09
N GLY A 182 13.39 1.63 -6.90
CA GLY A 182 13.13 0.83 -5.70
C GLY A 182 13.65 1.46 -4.41
N ASN A 183 14.85 2.08 -4.44
CA ASN A 183 15.37 2.78 -3.27
C ASN A 183 14.59 4.08 -2.99
N GLN A 184 14.17 4.82 -4.02
CA GLN A 184 13.28 5.97 -3.86
C GLN A 184 11.95 5.58 -3.19
N GLN A 185 11.36 4.44 -3.60
CA GLN A 185 10.12 3.93 -3.00
C GLN A 185 10.30 3.60 -1.52
N LYS A 186 11.40 2.94 -1.17
CA LYS A 186 11.74 2.65 0.22
C LYS A 186 11.90 3.93 1.05
N VAL A 187 12.51 4.98 0.51
CA VAL A 187 12.61 6.30 1.16
C VAL A 187 11.23 6.91 1.36
N ALA A 188 10.32 6.83 0.36
CA ALA A 188 8.96 7.35 0.47
C ALA A 188 8.18 6.64 1.59
N ILE A 189 8.29 5.32 1.69
CA ILE A 189 7.65 4.55 2.78
C ILE A 189 8.28 4.92 4.14
N ALA A 190 9.61 4.98 4.23
CA ALA A 190 10.32 5.37 5.45
C ALA A 190 9.96 6.78 5.93
N LYS A 191 9.74 7.74 5.01
CA LYS A 191 9.23 9.08 5.30
C LYS A 191 7.91 9.04 6.08
N GLY A 192 6.95 8.22 5.62
CA GLY A 192 5.68 8.04 6.32
C GLY A 192 5.86 7.38 7.68
N LEU A 193 6.71 6.37 7.78
CA LEU A 193 6.92 5.61 9.02
C LEU A 193 7.66 6.40 10.11
N LEU A 194 8.49 7.37 9.74
CA LEU A 194 9.13 8.26 10.71
C LEU A 194 8.13 9.08 11.54
N THR A 195 6.91 9.27 11.03
CA THR A 195 5.81 9.89 11.81
C THR A 195 5.17 8.95 12.83
N LYS A 196 5.61 7.68 12.91
CA LYS A 196 5.08 6.62 13.79
C LYS A 196 3.56 6.45 13.64
N PRO A 197 3.06 6.22 12.43
CA PRO A 197 1.64 6.18 12.17
C PRO A 197 0.98 4.95 12.80
N LYS A 198 -0.32 5.07 13.10
CA LYS A 198 -1.20 3.95 13.49
C LYS A 198 -1.78 3.25 12.27
N VAL A 199 -2.05 4.05 11.23
CA VAL A 199 -2.58 3.61 9.94
C VAL A 199 -1.63 4.03 8.84
N LEU A 200 -1.18 3.06 8.06
CA LEU A 200 -0.31 3.28 6.90
C LEU A 200 -1.12 2.99 5.63
N ILE A 201 -1.30 4.01 4.80
CA ILE A 201 -1.94 3.88 3.48
C ILE A 201 -0.84 3.81 2.43
N LEU A 202 -0.80 2.71 1.68
CA LEU A 202 0.13 2.45 0.59
C LEU A 202 -0.64 2.43 -0.74
N ASP A 203 -0.50 3.48 -1.53
CA ASP A 203 -1.16 3.59 -2.82
C ASP A 203 -0.16 3.23 -3.93
N GLU A 204 -0.39 2.09 -4.59
CA GLU A 204 0.48 1.50 -5.62
C GLU A 204 1.97 1.39 -5.17
N PRO A 205 2.28 0.79 -4.00
CA PRO A 205 3.60 0.87 -3.39
C PRO A 205 4.71 0.20 -4.21
N THR A 206 4.37 -0.62 -5.18
CA THR A 206 5.35 -1.37 -5.99
C THR A 206 5.36 -0.95 -7.46
N ARG A 207 4.60 0.09 -7.82
CA ARG A 207 4.53 0.57 -9.21
C ARG A 207 5.87 1.12 -9.68
N GLY A 208 6.33 0.63 -10.83
CA GLY A 208 7.61 1.04 -11.42
C GLY A 208 8.84 0.64 -10.60
N VAL A 209 8.70 -0.42 -9.80
CA VAL A 209 9.75 -1.01 -8.98
C VAL A 209 10.14 -2.37 -9.57
N ASP A 210 11.42 -2.70 -9.56
CA ASP A 210 11.90 -4.00 -10.02
C ASP A 210 11.47 -5.15 -9.09
N VAL A 211 11.46 -6.38 -9.62
CA VAL A 211 10.96 -7.57 -8.91
C VAL A 211 11.68 -7.81 -7.57
N GLY A 212 12.99 -7.56 -7.53
CA GLY A 212 13.76 -7.72 -6.29
C GLY A 212 13.33 -6.75 -5.21
N ALA A 213 13.17 -5.46 -5.58
CA ALA A 213 12.73 -4.43 -4.66
C ALA A 213 11.23 -4.59 -4.25
N LYS A 214 10.35 -5.09 -5.14
CA LYS A 214 8.97 -5.46 -4.78
C LYS A 214 8.94 -6.45 -3.61
N LYS A 215 9.75 -7.52 -3.69
CA LYS A 215 9.83 -8.52 -2.63
C LYS A 215 10.26 -7.92 -1.28
N GLU A 216 11.27 -7.05 -1.30
CA GLU A 216 11.74 -6.40 -0.08
C GLU A 216 10.63 -5.50 0.53
N ILE A 217 9.85 -4.81 -0.30
CA ILE A 217 8.70 -4.02 0.15
C ILE A 217 7.62 -4.90 0.77
N TYR A 218 7.28 -6.06 0.17
CA TYR A 218 6.30 -6.99 0.75
C TYR A 218 6.75 -7.55 2.10
N GLN A 219 8.05 -7.87 2.24
CA GLN A 219 8.61 -8.31 3.51
C GLN A 219 8.47 -7.24 4.61
N LEU A 220 8.73 -5.98 4.27
CA LEU A 220 8.56 -4.85 5.18
C LEU A 220 7.10 -4.64 5.57
N ILE A 221 6.16 -4.68 4.61
CA ILE A 221 4.72 -4.58 4.88
C ILE A 221 4.27 -5.67 5.87
N ASN A 222 4.72 -6.91 5.65
CA ASN A 222 4.42 -8.01 6.56
C ASN A 222 5.05 -7.83 7.96
N GLN A 223 6.27 -7.30 8.03
CA GLN A 223 6.90 -7.00 9.31
C GLN A 223 6.06 -5.95 10.08
N PHE A 224 5.64 -4.87 9.46
CA PHE A 224 4.80 -3.84 10.10
C PHE A 224 3.44 -4.40 10.54
N LYS A 225 2.83 -5.27 9.73
CA LYS A 225 1.65 -6.02 10.14
C LYS A 225 1.91 -6.81 11.43
N GLN A 226 3.03 -7.53 11.51
CA GLN A 226 3.38 -8.31 12.71
C GLN A 226 3.64 -7.42 13.93
N GLU A 227 4.12 -6.21 13.74
CA GLU A 227 4.27 -5.20 14.79
C GLU A 227 2.94 -4.56 15.22
N GLY A 228 1.82 -4.87 14.53
CA GLY A 228 0.47 -4.42 14.86
C GLY A 228 0.00 -3.19 14.10
N MET A 229 0.73 -2.75 13.10
CA MET A 229 0.32 -1.63 12.26
C MET A 229 -0.91 -2.00 11.43
N SER A 230 -1.85 -1.07 11.31
CA SER A 230 -3.00 -1.18 10.42
C SER A 230 -2.62 -0.65 9.05
N ILE A 231 -2.82 -1.46 7.99
CA ILE A 231 -2.32 -1.13 6.65
C ILE A 231 -3.47 -1.17 5.64
N ILE A 232 -3.60 -0.11 4.85
CA ILE A 232 -4.41 -0.11 3.63
C ILE A 232 -3.45 -0.26 2.46
N LEU A 233 -3.68 -1.29 1.63
CA LEU A 233 -2.93 -1.57 0.43
C LEU A 233 -3.81 -1.35 -0.80
N VAL A 234 -3.53 -0.31 -1.57
CA VAL A 234 -4.20 -0.06 -2.86
C VAL A 234 -3.29 -0.53 -3.96
N SER A 235 -3.77 -1.41 -4.82
CA SER A 235 -3.01 -1.88 -5.98
C SER A 235 -3.90 -2.19 -7.18
N SER A 236 -3.38 -1.89 -8.36
CA SER A 236 -3.93 -2.31 -9.66
C SER A 236 -3.52 -3.73 -10.03
N GLU A 237 -2.48 -4.27 -9.38
CA GLU A 237 -2.03 -5.64 -9.57
C GLU A 237 -2.85 -6.60 -8.69
N MET A 238 -3.85 -7.30 -9.28
CA MET A 238 -4.69 -8.24 -8.53
C MET A 238 -3.91 -9.31 -7.77
N PRO A 239 -2.82 -9.89 -8.31
CA PRO A 239 -2.00 -10.84 -7.57
C PRO A 239 -1.38 -10.24 -6.30
N GLU A 240 -1.00 -8.95 -6.31
CA GLU A 240 -0.50 -8.26 -5.13
C GLU A 240 -1.58 -8.14 -4.05
N VAL A 241 -2.77 -7.65 -4.43
CA VAL A 241 -3.90 -7.53 -3.50
C VAL A 241 -4.28 -8.89 -2.92
N LEU A 242 -4.43 -9.91 -3.77
CA LEU A 242 -4.78 -11.28 -3.35
C LEU A 242 -3.72 -11.89 -2.44
N GLY A 243 -2.44 -11.66 -2.75
CA GLY A 243 -1.33 -12.27 -2.02
C GLY A 243 -1.03 -11.62 -0.68
N MET A 244 -1.23 -10.29 -0.55
CA MET A 244 -0.81 -9.51 0.61
C MET A 244 -1.93 -9.22 1.61
N SER A 245 -3.20 -9.16 1.17
CA SER A 245 -4.31 -8.67 1.99
C SER A 245 -4.96 -9.78 2.83
N ASP A 246 -5.50 -9.43 3.99
CA ASP A 246 -6.35 -10.30 4.82
C ASP A 246 -7.80 -10.25 4.32
N ARG A 247 -8.25 -9.06 3.92
CA ARG A 247 -9.57 -8.74 3.40
C ARG A 247 -9.43 -7.76 2.25
N ILE A 248 -10.32 -7.85 1.26
CA ILE A 248 -10.25 -7.08 0.02
C ILE A 248 -11.56 -6.36 -0.22
N MET A 249 -11.48 -5.05 -0.39
CA MET A 249 -12.55 -4.20 -0.89
C MET A 249 -12.37 -3.99 -2.40
N VAL A 250 -13.44 -4.17 -3.17
CA VAL A 250 -13.42 -3.86 -4.60
C VAL A 250 -14.21 -2.59 -4.84
N MET A 251 -13.58 -1.63 -5.52
CA MET A 251 -14.22 -0.37 -5.87
C MET A 251 -14.68 -0.35 -7.33
N HIS A 252 -15.87 0.18 -7.54
CA HIS A 252 -16.45 0.47 -8.84
C HIS A 252 -17.18 1.81 -8.79
N GLU A 253 -16.86 2.72 -9.72
CA GLU A 253 -17.49 4.04 -9.86
C GLU A 253 -17.67 4.83 -8.54
N GLY A 254 -16.63 4.84 -7.71
CA GLY A 254 -16.60 5.57 -6.44
C GLY A 254 -17.35 4.90 -5.29
N ARG A 255 -17.76 3.64 -5.40
CA ARG A 255 -18.44 2.86 -4.36
C ARG A 255 -17.70 1.55 -4.11
N ILE A 256 -17.88 0.97 -2.94
CA ILE A 256 -17.51 -0.43 -2.69
C ILE A 256 -18.57 -1.30 -3.38
N SER A 257 -18.14 -2.11 -4.35
CA SER A 257 -19.00 -3.06 -5.08
C SER A 257 -19.04 -4.44 -4.44
N ALA A 258 -17.95 -4.82 -3.75
CA ALA A 258 -17.86 -6.10 -3.03
C ALA A 258 -16.78 -6.05 -1.95
N GLU A 259 -16.94 -6.95 -0.98
CA GLU A 259 -15.96 -7.26 0.08
C GLU A 259 -15.72 -8.77 0.08
N PHE A 260 -14.44 -9.17 0.16
CA PHE A 260 -14.04 -10.57 0.22
C PHE A 260 -13.03 -10.79 1.34
N MET A 261 -13.17 -11.88 2.09
CA MET A 261 -12.01 -12.42 2.81
C MET A 261 -11.02 -12.95 1.78
N SER A 262 -9.73 -12.76 2.02
CA SER A 262 -8.72 -13.14 1.03
C SER A 262 -8.73 -14.64 0.71
N ALA A 263 -9.15 -15.50 1.65
CA ALA A 263 -9.29 -16.94 1.42
C ALA A 263 -10.37 -17.29 0.39
N ASP A 264 -11.41 -16.42 0.26
CA ASP A 264 -12.57 -16.62 -0.63
C ASP A 264 -12.44 -15.86 -1.94
N ALA A 265 -11.37 -15.05 -2.08
CA ALA A 265 -11.14 -14.18 -3.23
C ALA A 265 -10.30 -14.88 -4.31
N ASN A 266 -10.59 -14.57 -5.56
CA ASN A 266 -9.76 -14.90 -6.72
C ASN A 266 -9.85 -13.79 -7.77
N GLN A 267 -9.02 -13.85 -8.81
CA GLN A 267 -8.97 -12.80 -9.84
C GLN A 267 -10.32 -12.62 -10.56
N GLU A 268 -11.05 -13.70 -10.83
CA GLU A 268 -12.35 -13.66 -11.52
C GLU A 268 -13.39 -12.91 -10.70
N LYS A 269 -13.48 -13.20 -9.38
CA LYS A 269 -14.39 -12.54 -8.46
C LYS A 269 -14.06 -11.04 -8.34
N LEU A 270 -12.78 -10.71 -8.19
CA LEU A 270 -12.35 -9.31 -8.12
C LEU A 270 -12.67 -8.57 -9.42
N MET A 271 -12.41 -9.19 -10.58
CA MET A 271 -12.72 -8.58 -11.87
C MET A 271 -14.21 -8.40 -12.07
N ALA A 272 -15.05 -9.40 -11.75
CA ALA A 272 -16.50 -9.29 -11.84
C ALA A 272 -17.03 -8.11 -11.00
N ALA A 273 -16.56 -8.00 -9.74
CA ALA A 273 -16.95 -6.90 -8.86
C ALA A 273 -16.41 -5.54 -9.37
N ALA A 274 -15.19 -5.50 -9.93
CA ALA A 274 -14.58 -4.28 -10.47
C ALA A 274 -15.31 -3.71 -11.70
N VAL A 275 -16.03 -4.55 -12.46
CA VAL A 275 -16.89 -4.12 -13.59
C VAL A 275 -18.35 -3.93 -13.18
N GLY A 276 -18.67 -3.95 -11.89
CA GLY A 276 -20.01 -3.72 -11.36
C GLY A 276 -20.99 -4.88 -11.54
N LYS A 277 -20.51 -6.09 -11.87
CA LYS A 277 -21.36 -7.29 -11.85
C LYS A 277 -21.54 -7.73 -10.40
N GLN A 278 -22.81 -7.87 -9.97
CA GLN A 278 -23.11 -8.48 -8.69
C GLN A 278 -22.67 -9.95 -8.73
N TRP A 279 -21.77 -10.34 -7.84
CA TRP A 279 -21.45 -11.74 -7.62
C TRP A 279 -22.59 -12.35 -6.81
N GLN A 280 -23.50 -13.09 -7.48
CA GLN A 280 -24.47 -13.95 -6.79
C GLN A 280 -23.67 -15.12 -6.21
N SER A 281 -23.64 -15.26 -4.88
CA SER A 281 -23.10 -16.44 -4.24
C SER A 281 -23.89 -17.64 -4.72
N GLU A 282 -23.22 -18.74 -5.11
CA GLU A 282 -23.87 -19.99 -5.55
C GLU A 282 -24.81 -20.60 -4.49
N GLN A 283 -24.92 -20.02 -3.31
CA GLN A 283 -25.83 -20.46 -2.24
C GLN A 283 -27.29 -20.05 -2.45
N GLU A 284 -27.62 -19.11 -3.37
CA GLU A 284 -29.02 -18.73 -3.64
C GLU A 284 -29.61 -19.45 -4.89
N ALA A 285 -28.83 -20.25 -5.61
CA ALA A 285 -29.28 -20.99 -6.79
C ALA A 285 -29.91 -22.36 -6.47
N PHE A 286 -30.04 -22.74 -5.18
CA PHE A 286 -30.63 -24.02 -4.73
C PHE A 286 -31.78 -23.82 -3.71
N GLN A 287 -32.57 -22.76 -3.84
CA GLN A 287 -33.87 -22.66 -3.16
C GLN A 287 -35.04 -22.59 -4.15
#